data_a3172c3953c023374abb6609fdc67bb3
#
_entry.id   a3172c3953c023374abb6609fdc67bb3
#
_cell.length_a   1.000
_cell.length_b   1.000
_cell.length_c   1.000
_cell.angle_alpha   90.00
_cell.angle_beta   90.00
_cell.angle_gamma   90.00
#
_symmetry.space_group_name_H-M   'P 1'
#
loop_
_entity.id
_entity.type
_entity.pdbx_description
1 polymer ?
#
loop_
_entity_poly.entity_id
_entity_poly.type
_entity_poly.pdbx_seq_one_letter_code
_entity_poly.pdbx_strand_id
1 'polypeptide(L)'
;MIFYLIYLLLLTSCVVILNKYLVDKKFLTSNTGDKHQKFTSKINTPLTGGILIYLSFLSLFNQLDKYFILFSSIIFLLGIFSDMKFLKSAKFRLILQILFILIFVYLSEMKISDTRVFLLDQLLTNSFFNNIFVVFCILIIVNGSNFFDGLNTLCIGYYLIISLIVFYLNFNGSIVI
;
A
#
# COMPACT_ATOMS: atom_id res chain seq x y z
N MET A 1 -16.47 -19.27 1.71
CA MET A 1 -15.19 -19.50 2.39
C MET A 1 -14.25 -20.40 1.58
N ILE A 2 -14.65 -21.61 1.19
CA ILE A 2 -13.81 -22.57 0.43
C ILE A 2 -13.31 -21.99 -0.90
N PHE A 3 -14.15 -21.29 -1.66
CA PHE A 3 -13.77 -20.67 -2.93
C PHE A 3 -12.65 -19.62 -2.78
N TYR A 4 -12.69 -18.79 -1.72
CA TYR A 4 -11.62 -17.83 -1.45
C TYR A 4 -10.31 -18.50 -1.08
N LEU A 5 -10.38 -19.61 -0.37
CA LEU A 5 -9.19 -20.38 0.02
C LEU A 5 -8.54 -21.04 -1.20
N ILE A 6 -9.34 -21.61 -2.10
CA ILE A 6 -8.86 -22.17 -3.38
C ILE A 6 -8.27 -21.05 -4.25
N TYR A 7 -8.95 -19.91 -4.35
CA TYR A 7 -8.45 -18.75 -5.09
C TYR A 7 -7.08 -18.28 -4.57
N LEU A 8 -6.91 -18.13 -3.25
CA LEU A 8 -5.65 -17.76 -2.63
C LEU A 8 -4.54 -18.78 -2.90
N LEU A 9 -4.84 -20.09 -2.82
CA LEU A 9 -3.89 -21.14 -3.12
C LEU A 9 -3.46 -21.13 -4.59
N LEU A 10 -4.38 -20.92 -5.52
CA LEU A 10 -4.07 -20.78 -6.94
C LEU A 10 -3.22 -19.53 -7.21
N LEU A 11 -3.56 -18.42 -6.57
CA LEU A 11 -2.87 -17.16 -6.73
C LEU A 11 -1.43 -17.23 -6.18
N THR A 12 -1.24 -17.83 -5.00
CA THR A 12 0.10 -18.05 -4.43
C THR A 12 0.95 -18.98 -5.29
N SER A 13 0.40 -20.07 -5.80
CA SER A 13 1.11 -20.98 -6.69
C SER A 13 1.53 -20.31 -8.00
N CYS A 14 0.64 -19.50 -8.58
CA CYS A 14 0.91 -18.72 -9.78
C CYS A 14 2.05 -17.71 -9.55
N VAL A 15 2.06 -17.02 -8.40
CA VAL A 15 3.13 -16.06 -8.05
C VAL A 15 4.46 -16.77 -7.82
N VAL A 16 4.49 -17.96 -7.22
CA VAL A 16 5.73 -18.74 -7.06
C VAL A 16 6.33 -19.09 -8.42
N ILE A 17 5.50 -19.52 -9.38
CA ILE A 17 5.95 -19.82 -10.75
C ILE A 17 6.47 -18.56 -11.44
N LEU A 18 5.72 -17.45 -11.30
CA LEU A 18 6.06 -16.17 -11.88
C LEU A 18 7.38 -15.61 -11.29
N ASN A 19 7.61 -15.78 -9.99
CA ASN A 19 8.85 -15.41 -9.33
C ASN A 19 10.06 -16.12 -9.95
N LYS A 20 9.96 -17.44 -10.14
CA LYS A 20 11.03 -18.22 -10.75
C LYS A 20 11.35 -17.70 -12.15
N TYR A 21 10.32 -17.48 -12.97
CA TYR A 21 10.47 -16.95 -14.32
C TYR A 21 11.11 -15.55 -14.35
N LEU A 22 10.71 -14.64 -13.44
CA LEU A 22 11.21 -13.26 -13.38
C LEU A 22 12.66 -13.19 -12.90
N VAL A 23 13.05 -14.03 -11.95
CA VAL A 23 14.44 -14.17 -11.50
C VAL A 23 15.33 -14.66 -12.63
N ASP A 24 14.89 -15.69 -13.38
CA ASP A 24 15.63 -16.23 -14.52
C ASP A 24 15.82 -15.18 -15.63
N LYS A 25 14.82 -14.35 -15.86
CA LYS A 25 14.85 -13.28 -16.86
C LYS A 25 15.48 -11.95 -16.36
N LYS A 26 15.82 -11.87 -15.07
CA LYS A 26 16.31 -10.63 -14.40
C LYS A 26 15.38 -9.44 -14.63
N PHE A 27 14.08 -9.69 -14.73
CA PHE A 27 13.05 -8.68 -14.93
C PHE A 27 12.27 -8.48 -13.62
N LEU A 28 11.96 -7.22 -13.26
CA LEU A 28 11.30 -6.89 -11.99
C LEU A 28 12.01 -7.50 -10.76
N THR A 29 13.33 -7.49 -10.78
CA THR A 29 14.15 -7.93 -9.64
C THR A 29 14.85 -6.73 -9.03
N SER A 30 14.85 -6.62 -7.70
CA SER A 30 15.70 -5.68 -7.01
C SER A 30 17.09 -6.29 -6.86
N ASN A 31 18.09 -5.60 -7.37
CA ASN A 31 19.47 -5.87 -6.98
C ASN A 31 19.66 -5.22 -5.60
N THR A 32 19.68 -6.03 -4.55
CA THR A 32 20.03 -5.59 -3.21
C THR A 32 21.42 -4.96 -3.25
N GLY A 33 21.51 -3.66 -3.19
CA GLY A 33 22.78 -2.97 -3.34
C GLY A 33 22.69 -1.47 -3.10
N ASP A 34 21.52 -0.95 -2.84
CA ASP A 34 21.36 0.43 -2.42
C ASP A 34 21.97 0.62 -1.03
N LYS A 35 22.56 1.82 -0.81
CA LYS A 35 23.34 2.17 0.39
C LYS A 35 22.63 1.87 1.72
N HIS A 36 21.32 1.68 1.70
CA HIS A 36 20.48 1.36 2.86
C HIS A 36 20.39 -0.13 3.18
N GLN A 37 20.76 -1.01 2.24
CA GLN A 37 20.63 -2.47 2.37
C GLN A 37 21.99 -3.17 2.58
N LYS A 38 22.92 -2.53 3.27
CA LYS A 38 24.28 -3.05 3.51
C LYS A 38 24.35 -4.40 4.22
N PHE A 39 23.26 -4.82 4.86
CA PHE A 39 23.18 -6.04 5.67
C PHE A 39 22.47 -7.20 4.98
N THR A 40 21.93 -7.00 3.79
CA THR A 40 21.28 -8.08 3.03
C THR A 40 22.27 -8.73 2.06
N SER A 41 22.26 -10.06 2.00
CA SER A 41 23.02 -10.82 0.99
C SER A 41 22.60 -10.36 -0.42
N LYS A 42 23.55 -10.33 -1.36
CA LYS A 42 23.32 -9.96 -2.77
C LYS A 42 22.44 -11.01 -3.48
N ILE A 43 21.20 -11.12 -3.08
CA ILE A 43 20.23 -12.03 -3.68
C ILE A 43 19.28 -11.18 -4.53
N ASN A 44 19.09 -11.57 -5.79
CA ASN A 44 18.08 -10.97 -6.65
C ASN A 44 16.70 -11.40 -6.14
N THR A 45 15.98 -10.51 -5.49
CA THR A 45 14.62 -10.77 -5.00
C THR A 45 13.60 -10.26 -6.01
N PRO A 46 12.60 -11.07 -6.38
CA PRO A 46 11.53 -10.63 -7.27
C PRO A 46 10.59 -9.64 -6.55
N LEU A 47 10.17 -8.60 -7.25
CA LEU A 47 9.28 -7.55 -6.75
C LEU A 47 7.79 -7.90 -6.99
N THR A 48 7.40 -9.12 -6.71
CA THR A 48 6.05 -9.65 -7.02
C THR A 48 5.10 -9.62 -5.84
N GLY A 49 5.59 -9.35 -4.63
CA GLY A 49 4.77 -9.30 -3.42
C GLY A 49 3.62 -8.29 -3.54
N GLY A 50 3.91 -7.09 -4.07
CA GLY A 50 2.90 -6.08 -4.33
C GLY A 50 1.85 -6.53 -5.34
N ILE A 51 2.24 -7.27 -6.39
CA ILE A 51 1.33 -7.81 -7.39
C ILE A 51 0.36 -8.82 -6.73
N LEU A 52 0.88 -9.70 -5.89
CA LEU A 52 0.06 -10.68 -5.17
C LEU A 52 -0.97 -10.00 -4.26
N ILE A 53 -0.53 -9.03 -3.46
CA ILE A 53 -1.42 -8.25 -2.58
C ILE A 53 -2.49 -7.53 -3.40
N TYR A 54 -2.09 -6.89 -4.50
CA TYR A 54 -3.02 -6.16 -5.35
C TYR A 54 -4.04 -7.08 -6.04
N LEU A 55 -3.63 -8.24 -6.53
CA LEU A 55 -4.56 -9.22 -7.11
C LEU A 55 -5.52 -9.80 -6.04
N SER A 56 -5.03 -10.03 -4.82
CA SER A 56 -5.88 -10.44 -3.70
C SER A 56 -6.91 -9.36 -3.35
N PHE A 57 -6.49 -8.10 -3.38
CA PHE A 57 -7.36 -6.95 -3.16
C PHE A 57 -8.46 -6.83 -4.24
N LEU A 58 -8.11 -7.05 -5.51
CA LEU A 58 -9.09 -7.04 -6.60
C LEU A 58 -10.18 -8.12 -6.47
N SER A 59 -9.92 -9.22 -5.75
CA SER A 59 -10.97 -10.23 -5.50
C SER A 59 -12.12 -9.71 -4.65
N LEU A 60 -11.92 -8.60 -3.93
CA LEU A 60 -12.91 -7.91 -3.11
C LEU A 60 -13.62 -6.76 -3.84
N PHE A 61 -13.45 -6.66 -5.17
CA PHE A 61 -13.93 -5.56 -6.00
C PHE A 61 -15.40 -5.17 -5.74
N ASN A 62 -16.28 -6.15 -5.59
CA ASN A 62 -17.71 -5.90 -5.36
C ASN A 62 -18.05 -5.35 -3.97
N GLN A 63 -17.09 -5.36 -3.04
CA GLN A 63 -17.30 -4.93 -1.65
C GLN A 63 -16.66 -3.57 -1.36
N LEU A 64 -15.87 -3.06 -2.30
CA LEU A 64 -15.06 -1.86 -2.12
C LEU A 64 -15.63 -0.68 -2.93
N ASP A 65 -15.40 0.52 -2.41
CA ASP A 65 -15.75 1.74 -3.12
C ASP A 65 -14.98 1.85 -4.44
N LYS A 66 -15.68 2.27 -5.52
CA LYS A 66 -15.11 2.41 -6.86
C LYS A 66 -13.94 3.39 -6.93
N TYR A 67 -14.01 4.49 -6.16
CA TYR A 67 -12.93 5.47 -6.11
C TYR A 67 -11.70 4.88 -5.43
N PHE A 68 -11.90 4.13 -4.34
CA PHE A 68 -10.82 3.47 -3.63
C PHE A 68 -10.09 2.45 -4.52
N ILE A 69 -10.83 1.68 -5.32
CA ILE A 69 -10.24 0.73 -6.29
C ILE A 69 -9.45 1.47 -7.36
N LEU A 70 -10.04 2.52 -7.94
CA LEU A 70 -9.39 3.29 -9.00
C LEU A 70 -8.06 3.88 -8.51
N PHE A 71 -8.07 4.54 -7.33
CA PHE A 71 -6.87 5.21 -6.82
C PHE A 71 -5.83 4.26 -6.27
N SER A 72 -6.23 3.16 -5.63
CA SER A 72 -5.28 2.09 -5.25
C SER A 72 -4.60 1.49 -6.48
N SER A 73 -5.33 1.33 -7.60
CA SER A 73 -4.78 0.89 -8.88
C SER A 73 -3.74 1.87 -9.43
N ILE A 74 -4.04 3.16 -9.39
CA ILE A 74 -3.12 4.21 -9.86
C ILE A 74 -1.84 4.22 -9.01
N ILE A 75 -1.97 4.20 -7.68
CA ILE A 75 -0.81 4.19 -6.76
C ILE A 75 0.02 2.92 -6.96
N PHE A 76 -0.62 1.76 -7.14
CA PHE A 76 0.04 0.51 -7.45
C PHE A 76 0.83 0.57 -8.76
N LEU A 77 0.24 1.10 -9.84
CA LEU A 77 0.93 1.29 -11.12
C LEU A 77 2.11 2.26 -11.00
N LEU A 78 1.96 3.36 -10.25
CA LEU A 78 3.07 4.27 -9.96
C LEU A 78 4.22 3.56 -9.25
N GLY A 79 3.92 2.66 -8.31
CA GLY A 79 4.90 1.80 -7.66
C GLY A 79 5.64 0.93 -8.68
N ILE A 80 4.92 0.19 -9.51
CA ILE A 80 5.52 -0.67 -10.56
C ILE A 80 6.40 0.15 -11.51
N PHE A 81 5.94 1.30 -12.00
CA PHE A 81 6.73 2.16 -12.90
C PHE A 81 7.98 2.72 -12.22
N SER A 82 7.94 2.94 -10.91
CA SER A 82 9.11 3.29 -10.11
C SER A 82 10.12 2.14 -10.06
N ASP A 83 9.65 0.93 -9.77
CA ASP A 83 10.47 -0.27 -9.67
C ASP A 83 11.09 -0.66 -11.03
N MET A 84 10.36 -0.44 -12.12
CA MET A 84 10.87 -0.59 -13.49
C MET A 84 11.83 0.52 -13.90
N LYS A 85 12.14 1.49 -13.01
CA LYS A 85 13.02 2.63 -13.25
C LYS A 85 12.54 3.60 -14.36
N PHE A 86 11.27 3.55 -14.75
CA PHE A 86 10.67 4.55 -15.62
C PHE A 86 10.55 5.90 -14.90
N LEU A 87 10.20 5.89 -13.63
CA LEU A 87 10.11 7.06 -12.77
C LEU A 87 11.39 7.21 -11.94
N LYS A 88 12.47 7.72 -12.54
CA LYS A 88 13.77 7.86 -11.87
C LYS A 88 13.79 8.94 -10.78
N SER A 89 12.96 9.97 -10.92
CA SER A 89 12.95 11.11 -9.99
C SER A 89 12.00 10.85 -8.82
N ALA A 90 12.55 10.74 -7.61
CA ALA A 90 11.76 10.62 -6.38
C ALA A 90 10.83 11.82 -6.16
N LYS A 91 11.28 13.04 -6.53
CA LYS A 91 10.47 14.26 -6.45
C LYS A 91 9.25 14.20 -7.37
N PHE A 92 9.43 13.74 -8.61
CA PHE A 92 8.34 13.62 -9.57
C PHE A 92 7.32 12.57 -9.13
N ARG A 93 7.77 11.43 -8.60
CA ARG A 93 6.91 10.40 -8.02
C ARG A 93 6.07 10.97 -6.86
N LEU A 94 6.70 11.72 -5.94
CA LEU A 94 5.99 12.33 -4.83
C LEU A 94 4.92 13.33 -5.29
N ILE A 95 5.23 14.16 -6.30
CA ILE A 95 4.26 15.13 -6.85
C ILE A 95 3.06 14.39 -7.46
N LEU A 96 3.28 13.32 -8.22
CA LEU A 96 2.20 12.52 -8.78
C LEU A 96 1.35 11.86 -7.67
N GLN A 97 1.98 11.32 -6.63
CA GLN A 97 1.26 10.77 -5.48
C GLN A 97 0.38 11.81 -4.80
N ILE A 98 0.92 13.01 -4.51
CA ILE A 98 0.16 14.11 -3.92
C ILE A 98 -1.06 14.45 -4.78
N LEU A 99 -0.85 14.61 -6.09
CA LEU A 99 -1.91 14.98 -7.01
C LEU A 99 -3.03 13.93 -7.05
N PHE A 100 -2.70 12.66 -7.19
CA PHE A 100 -3.70 11.59 -7.24
C PHE A 100 -4.41 11.41 -5.89
N ILE A 101 -3.69 11.48 -4.76
CA ILE A 101 -4.31 11.37 -3.44
C ILE A 101 -5.24 12.56 -3.17
N LEU A 102 -4.87 13.78 -3.57
CA LEU A 102 -5.75 14.96 -3.49
C LEU A 102 -7.07 14.74 -4.24
N ILE A 103 -6.98 14.28 -5.49
CA ILE A 103 -8.17 13.98 -6.30
C ILE A 103 -9.02 12.89 -5.62
N PHE A 104 -8.39 11.84 -5.09
CA PHE A 104 -9.08 10.78 -4.38
C PHE A 104 -9.83 11.31 -3.15
N VAL A 105 -9.16 12.03 -2.26
CA VAL A 105 -9.76 12.58 -1.04
C VAL A 105 -10.95 13.50 -1.36
N TYR A 106 -10.81 14.28 -2.44
CA TYR A 106 -11.91 15.16 -2.89
C TYR A 106 -13.11 14.37 -3.42
N LEU A 107 -12.89 13.32 -4.23
CA LEU A 107 -13.97 12.52 -4.84
C LEU A 107 -14.61 11.52 -3.87
N SER A 108 -13.87 11.01 -2.89
CA SER A 108 -14.36 10.07 -1.89
C SER A 108 -15.00 10.77 -0.67
N GLU A 109 -14.89 12.11 -0.60
CA GLU A 109 -15.32 12.90 0.55
C GLU A 109 -14.77 12.42 1.90
N MET A 110 -13.61 11.74 1.85
CA MET A 110 -12.97 11.16 3.03
C MET A 110 -12.56 12.26 4.01
N LYS A 111 -13.01 12.15 5.26
CA LYS A 111 -12.74 13.11 6.33
C LYS A 111 -12.32 12.41 7.61
N ILE A 112 -11.49 13.09 8.40
CA ILE A 112 -11.18 12.70 9.77
C ILE A 112 -11.98 13.61 10.69
N SER A 113 -12.87 13.00 11.49
CA SER A 113 -13.80 13.75 12.35
C SER A 113 -13.25 13.97 13.77
N ASP A 114 -12.45 13.02 14.27
CA ASP A 114 -11.96 13.04 15.66
C ASP A 114 -10.57 12.42 15.74
N THR A 115 -9.60 13.20 16.18
CA THR A 115 -8.22 12.77 16.44
C THR A 115 -7.92 12.66 17.92
N ARG A 116 -8.87 13.03 18.79
CA ARG A 116 -8.73 13.19 20.25
C ARG A 116 -7.68 14.24 20.65
N VAL A 117 -7.31 15.13 19.76
CA VAL A 117 -6.44 16.27 19.99
C VAL A 117 -7.25 17.54 19.75
N PHE A 118 -7.71 18.21 20.82
CA PHE A 118 -8.65 19.33 20.77
C PHE A 118 -8.28 20.41 19.75
N LEU A 119 -7.03 20.86 19.74
CA LEU A 119 -6.56 21.89 18.78
C LEU A 119 -6.63 21.41 17.33
N LEU A 120 -6.31 20.14 17.09
CA LEU A 120 -6.35 19.55 15.76
C LEU A 120 -7.78 19.36 15.29
N ASP A 121 -8.66 18.84 16.16
CA ASP A 121 -10.07 18.64 15.85
C ASP A 121 -10.75 19.96 15.51
N GLN A 122 -10.41 21.05 16.21
CA GLN A 122 -10.91 22.39 15.89
C GLN A 122 -10.46 22.87 14.50
N LEU A 123 -9.23 22.59 14.08
CA LEU A 123 -8.75 22.91 12.72
C LEU A 123 -9.43 22.03 11.66
N LEU A 124 -9.67 20.75 11.98
CA LEU A 124 -10.30 19.78 11.06
C LEU A 124 -11.80 20.03 10.80
N THR A 125 -12.45 20.92 11.57
CA THR A 125 -13.81 21.38 11.24
C THR A 125 -13.86 22.10 9.89
N ASN A 126 -12.75 22.74 9.48
CA ASN A 126 -12.64 23.34 8.16
C ASN A 126 -12.33 22.24 7.11
N SER A 127 -13.21 22.09 6.12
CA SER A 127 -13.12 21.08 5.08
C SER A 127 -11.80 21.15 4.29
N PHE A 128 -11.25 22.34 4.05
CA PHE A 128 -9.98 22.51 3.35
C PHE A 128 -8.79 21.93 4.14
N PHE A 129 -8.72 22.28 5.42
CA PHE A 129 -7.67 21.73 6.30
C PHE A 129 -7.82 20.23 6.49
N ASN A 130 -9.06 19.73 6.61
CA ASN A 130 -9.32 18.30 6.73
C ASN A 130 -8.80 17.54 5.50
N ASN A 131 -9.13 17.97 4.30
CA ASN A 131 -8.66 17.33 3.07
C ASN A 131 -7.12 17.31 2.99
N ILE A 132 -6.44 18.42 3.30
CA ILE A 132 -4.98 18.48 3.33
C ILE A 132 -4.41 17.49 4.37
N PHE A 133 -5.00 17.44 5.54
CA PHE A 133 -4.56 16.55 6.60
C PHE A 133 -4.73 15.08 6.23
N VAL A 134 -5.87 14.70 5.63
CA VAL A 134 -6.09 13.33 5.12
C VAL A 134 -5.05 12.97 4.05
N VAL A 135 -4.79 13.87 3.10
CA VAL A 135 -3.75 13.67 2.08
C VAL A 135 -2.38 13.45 2.73
N PHE A 136 -2.04 14.26 3.71
CA PHE A 136 -0.79 14.13 4.46
C PHE A 136 -0.67 12.79 5.18
N CYS A 137 -1.74 12.34 5.85
CA CYS A 137 -1.78 11.03 6.51
C CYS A 137 -1.57 9.87 5.52
N ILE A 138 -2.27 9.89 4.38
CA ILE A 138 -2.12 8.86 3.35
C ILE A 138 -0.70 8.87 2.77
N LEU A 139 -0.12 10.06 2.51
CA LEU A 139 1.25 10.18 2.02
C LEU A 139 2.27 9.61 3.01
N ILE A 140 2.09 9.85 4.30
CA ILE A 140 2.96 9.27 5.34
C ILE A 140 2.86 7.74 5.31
N ILE A 141 1.67 7.18 5.21
CA ILE A 141 1.49 5.72 5.15
C ILE A 141 2.17 5.15 3.90
N VAL A 142 1.92 5.71 2.72
CA VAL A 142 2.46 5.22 1.45
C VAL A 142 3.98 5.33 1.40
N ASN A 143 4.55 6.47 1.78
CA ASN A 143 6.00 6.67 1.71
C ASN A 143 6.73 6.15 2.94
N GLY A 144 6.10 6.22 4.13
CA GLY A 144 6.65 5.66 5.37
C GLY A 144 6.85 4.15 5.26
N SER A 145 5.91 3.42 4.69
CA SER A 145 6.03 1.99 4.42
C SER A 145 7.29 1.66 3.62
N ASN A 146 7.65 2.50 2.66
CA ASN A 146 8.83 2.32 1.84
C ASN A 146 10.15 2.47 2.64
N PHE A 147 10.15 3.29 3.70
CA PHE A 147 11.31 3.41 4.61
C PHE A 147 11.45 2.19 5.53
N PHE A 148 10.33 1.63 5.98
CA PHE A 148 10.33 0.43 6.81
C PHE A 148 10.72 -0.84 6.05
N ASP A 149 10.57 -0.87 4.75
CA ASP A 149 10.90 -2.03 3.89
C ASP A 149 12.42 -2.26 3.73
N GLY A 150 13.24 -1.42 4.32
CA GLY A 150 14.69 -1.59 4.39
C GLY A 150 15.15 -2.81 5.21
N LEU A 151 14.29 -3.38 6.04
CA LEU A 151 14.51 -4.62 6.79
C LEU A 151 13.49 -5.65 6.34
N ASN A 152 13.97 -6.79 5.81
CA ASN A 152 13.14 -7.88 5.32
C ASN A 152 12.03 -8.24 6.31
N THR A 153 10.77 -8.29 5.84
CA THR A 153 9.58 -8.66 6.60
C THR A 153 9.06 -7.66 7.66
N LEU A 154 9.78 -6.59 7.98
CA LEU A 154 9.35 -5.65 9.01
C LEU A 154 8.05 -4.94 8.61
N CYS A 155 7.95 -4.45 7.39
CA CYS A 155 6.77 -3.77 6.87
C CYS A 155 5.54 -4.71 6.85
N ILE A 156 5.72 -5.92 6.34
CA ILE A 156 4.64 -6.93 6.30
C ILE A 156 4.21 -7.32 7.71
N GLY A 157 5.16 -7.54 8.64
CA GLY A 157 4.88 -7.86 10.04
C GLY A 157 4.07 -6.77 10.73
N TYR A 158 4.43 -5.51 10.52
CA TYR A 158 3.71 -4.35 11.05
C TYR A 158 2.25 -4.31 10.59
N TYR A 159 2.01 -4.39 9.28
CA TYR A 159 0.64 -4.36 8.75
C TYR A 159 -0.17 -5.61 9.12
N LEU A 160 0.47 -6.77 9.25
CA LEU A 160 -0.19 -7.98 9.71
C LEU A 160 -0.67 -7.82 11.16
N ILE A 161 0.15 -7.27 12.05
CA ILE A 161 -0.23 -7.02 13.44
C ILE A 161 -1.40 -6.03 13.49
N ILE A 162 -1.33 -4.91 12.76
CA ILE A 162 -2.44 -3.94 12.69
C ILE A 162 -3.72 -4.61 12.19
N SER A 163 -3.64 -5.39 11.11
CA SER A 163 -4.80 -6.09 10.55
C SER A 163 -5.44 -7.06 11.56
N LEU A 164 -4.62 -7.79 12.32
CA LEU A 164 -5.11 -8.69 13.36
C LEU A 164 -5.78 -7.92 14.51
N ILE A 165 -5.22 -6.77 14.92
CA ILE A 165 -5.82 -5.93 15.96
C ILE A 165 -7.17 -5.38 15.48
N VAL A 166 -7.25 -4.83 14.26
CA VAL A 166 -8.49 -4.31 13.68
C VAL A 166 -9.53 -5.41 13.56
N PHE A 167 -9.13 -6.60 13.08
CA PHE A 167 -10.00 -7.76 12.99
C PHE A 167 -10.56 -8.16 14.35
N TYR A 168 -9.72 -8.24 15.39
CA TYR A 168 -10.12 -8.58 16.75
C TYR A 168 -11.09 -7.55 17.33
N LEU A 169 -10.82 -6.26 17.14
CA LEU A 169 -11.68 -5.19 17.63
C LEU A 169 -13.05 -5.19 16.92
N ASN A 170 -13.08 -5.40 15.61
CA ASN A 170 -14.34 -5.53 14.85
C ASN A 170 -15.15 -6.76 15.27
N PHE A 171 -14.48 -7.90 15.46
CA PHE A 171 -15.13 -9.13 15.89
C PHE A 171 -15.81 -9.00 17.26
N ASN A 172 -15.20 -8.25 18.18
CA ASN A 172 -15.76 -7.99 19.51
C ASN A 172 -16.76 -6.81 19.53
N GLY A 173 -17.12 -6.24 18.39
CA GLY A 173 -18.06 -5.11 18.33
C GLY A 173 -17.55 -3.82 18.99
N SER A 174 -16.24 -3.72 19.24
CA SER A 174 -15.61 -2.59 19.93
C SER A 174 -15.35 -1.38 19.02
N ILE A 175 -15.47 -1.57 17.70
CA ILE A 175 -15.37 -0.50 16.70
C ILE A 175 -16.68 -0.49 15.91
N VAL A 176 -17.48 0.55 16.12
CA VAL A 176 -18.55 0.93 15.20
C VAL A 176 -17.87 1.83 14.18
N ILE A 177 -17.64 1.29 12.98
CA ILE A 177 -17.11 2.05 11.83
C ILE A 177 -18.27 2.73 11.13
#